data_228edc4bbb714526c924a9277b157101
#
_entry.id   228edc4bbb714526c924a9277b157101
#
_cell.length_a   1.000
_cell.length_b   1.000
_cell.length_c   1.000
_cell.angle_alpha   90.00
_cell.angle_beta   90.00
_cell.angle_gamma   90.00
#
_symmetry.space_group_name_H-M   'P 1'
#
loop_
_entity.id
_entity.type
_entity.pdbx_description
1 polymer ?
#
loop_
_entity_poly.entity_id
_entity_poly.type
_entity_poly.pdbx_seq_one_letter_code
_entity_poly.pdbx_strand_id
1 'polypeptide(L)'
;MECQMRYFTLLLFFLIFISVTTVRAALSDEIVVGFVRTAEETYPNEWTFSDNIAEMLKKLGATVILLDYNTIVDFKAIKSQSLEEAKNDISLLEKIESDKIQQAVLSFIEQNKINRIFIPGNYYNVDTEPYPPTPNRQLITNAIVKIVADNPKIHLIGVCGGLQGIMHAVGVEVIRVKKIVKSKEAIAAHSISMPDPHKKDVGLHRLRVAPGSRLSSIVSKYIRPDDNGWISIYFPDAHGGVVNNSIENIKKIESLGYKIVGFSDDGIIEVIEDKNGNILFQDHPEALAINAVKLFKEEEYDQQDSVNKNTKKHEATLSALAIINDFLYRK
;
A
#
# COMPACT_ATOMS: atom_id res chain seq x y z
N MET A 1 25.08 -55.77 13.31
CA MET A 1 24.90 -55.07 12.00
C MET A 1 23.70 -54.13 11.96
N GLU A 2 22.59 -54.47 12.54
CA GLU A 2 21.38 -53.60 12.53
C GLU A 2 21.50 -52.27 13.31
N CYS A 3 22.32 -52.24 14.37
CA CYS A 3 22.44 -51.01 15.17
C CYS A 3 23.25 -49.89 14.46
N GLN A 4 24.22 -50.23 13.66
CA GLN A 4 25.03 -49.25 12.89
C GLN A 4 24.25 -48.67 11.72
N MET A 5 23.29 -49.40 11.11
CA MET A 5 22.49 -48.96 10.00
C MET A 5 21.44 -47.93 10.44
N ARG A 6 20.91 -48.03 11.67
CA ARG A 6 19.96 -47.06 12.24
C ARG A 6 20.58 -45.69 12.51
N TYR A 7 21.83 -45.65 12.99
CA TYR A 7 22.55 -44.38 13.22
C TYR A 7 22.93 -43.69 11.91
N PHE A 8 23.25 -44.45 10.87
CA PHE A 8 23.57 -43.87 9.56
C PHE A 8 22.36 -43.26 8.88
N THR A 9 21.17 -43.87 9.00
CA THR A 9 19.91 -43.36 8.49
C THR A 9 19.45 -42.09 9.24
N LEU A 10 19.64 -42.07 10.57
CA LEU A 10 19.31 -40.88 11.36
C LEU A 10 20.23 -39.69 11.06
N LEU A 11 21.53 -39.96 10.86
CA LEU A 11 22.51 -38.92 10.51
C LEU A 11 22.25 -38.35 9.11
N LEU A 12 21.85 -39.19 8.15
CA LEU A 12 21.51 -38.77 6.80
C LEU A 12 20.24 -37.90 6.79
N PHE A 13 19.21 -38.26 7.59
CA PHE A 13 18.00 -37.42 7.74
C PHE A 13 18.29 -36.08 8.40
N PHE A 14 19.18 -36.03 9.40
CA PHE A 14 19.58 -34.79 10.06
C PHE A 14 20.38 -33.88 9.13
N LEU A 15 21.27 -34.41 8.31
CA LEU A 15 22.04 -33.67 7.31
C LEU A 15 21.18 -33.16 6.16
N ILE A 16 20.17 -33.91 5.73
CA ILE A 16 19.19 -33.46 4.74
C ILE A 16 18.29 -32.35 5.31
N PHE A 17 17.88 -32.46 6.57
CA PHE A 17 17.08 -31.41 7.22
C PHE A 17 17.87 -30.11 7.42
N ILE A 18 19.14 -30.17 7.80
CA ILE A 18 20.02 -29.00 7.93
C ILE A 18 20.29 -28.37 6.56
N SER A 19 20.49 -29.18 5.51
CA SER A 19 20.70 -28.65 4.16
C SER A 19 19.44 -28.02 3.56
N VAL A 20 18.26 -28.56 3.85
CA VAL A 20 16.98 -27.98 3.37
C VAL A 20 16.65 -26.68 4.12
N THR A 21 16.97 -26.57 5.41
CA THR A 21 16.75 -25.34 6.17
C THR A 21 17.76 -24.25 5.82
N THR A 22 19.02 -24.59 5.58
CA THR A 22 20.05 -23.63 5.13
C THR A 22 19.88 -23.19 3.68
N VAL A 23 19.41 -24.06 2.78
CA VAL A 23 19.09 -23.68 1.40
C VAL A 23 17.82 -22.80 1.34
N ARG A 24 16.83 -23.00 2.24
CA ARG A 24 15.68 -22.08 2.34
C ARG A 24 16.05 -20.70 2.91
N ALA A 25 17.02 -20.64 3.83
CA ALA A 25 17.51 -19.37 4.37
C ALA A 25 18.39 -18.59 3.40
N ALA A 26 18.99 -19.26 2.39
CA ALA A 26 19.86 -18.63 1.40
C ALA A 26 19.15 -18.12 0.13
N LEU A 27 17.82 -18.28 0.01
CA LEU A 27 17.04 -17.96 -1.19
C LEU A 27 15.88 -16.98 -0.99
N SER A 28 15.69 -16.41 0.19
CA SER A 28 14.76 -15.29 0.35
C SER A 28 15.59 -14.01 0.48
N ASP A 29 15.58 -13.19 -0.57
CA ASP A 29 16.00 -11.80 -0.43
C ASP A 29 15.24 -11.22 0.76
N GLU A 30 15.96 -10.59 1.70
CA GLU A 30 15.33 -9.94 2.86
C GLU A 30 14.29 -8.96 2.38
N ILE A 31 13.06 -9.05 2.91
CA ILE A 31 11.99 -8.13 2.58
C ILE A 31 12.17 -6.89 3.43
N VAL A 32 12.58 -5.81 2.80
CA VAL A 32 12.76 -4.51 3.45
C VAL A 32 11.76 -3.52 2.92
N VAL A 33 10.83 -3.11 3.80
CA VAL A 33 9.77 -2.16 3.48
C VAL A 33 10.15 -0.75 3.90
N GLY A 34 10.26 0.18 2.97
CA GLY A 34 10.28 1.61 3.21
C GLY A 34 8.87 2.10 3.50
N PHE A 35 8.60 2.52 4.72
CA PHE A 35 7.30 3.00 5.16
C PHE A 35 7.27 4.52 5.21
N VAL A 36 6.46 5.16 4.34
CA VAL A 36 6.44 6.62 4.19
C VAL A 36 5.67 7.29 5.33
N ARG A 37 6.39 7.86 6.27
CA ARG A 37 5.85 8.60 7.41
C ARG A 37 6.93 9.57 7.93
N THR A 38 6.53 10.58 8.69
CA THR A 38 7.48 11.36 9.50
C THR A 38 7.61 10.80 10.93
N ALA A 39 8.73 11.11 11.59
CA ALA A 39 8.94 10.83 13.00
C ALA A 39 8.10 11.75 13.92
N GLU A 40 7.55 12.84 13.39
CA GLU A 40 6.66 13.76 14.10
C GLU A 40 5.21 13.49 13.70
N GLU A 41 4.31 13.37 14.68
CA GLU A 41 2.88 13.21 14.43
C GLU A 41 2.32 14.49 13.81
N THR A 42 1.71 14.38 12.62
CA THR A 42 1.18 15.53 11.89
C THR A 42 -0.31 15.74 12.13
N TYR A 43 -1.02 14.73 12.63
CA TYR A 43 -2.42 14.80 13.03
C TYR A 43 -2.73 13.77 14.13
N PRO A 44 -3.76 14.00 14.95
CA PRO A 44 -4.10 13.12 16.07
C PRO A 44 -4.31 11.66 15.65
N ASN A 45 -3.70 10.74 16.38
CA ASN A 45 -3.75 9.27 16.15
C ASN A 45 -3.10 8.76 14.87
N GLU A 46 -2.34 9.59 14.15
CA GLU A 46 -1.56 9.16 12.97
C GLU A 46 -0.66 7.97 13.33
N TRP A 47 0.09 8.08 14.42
CA TRP A 47 1.01 7.04 14.83
C TRP A 47 0.32 5.76 15.25
N THR A 48 -0.81 5.85 15.96
CA THR A 48 -1.55 4.65 16.37
C THR A 48 -1.88 3.77 15.18
N PHE A 49 -2.33 4.36 14.07
CA PHE A 49 -2.68 3.61 12.88
C PHE A 49 -1.44 3.16 12.10
N SER A 50 -0.50 4.07 11.84
CA SER A 50 0.71 3.76 11.09
C SER A 50 1.65 2.80 11.83
N ASP A 51 1.72 2.86 13.17
CA ASP A 51 2.45 1.88 13.96
C ASP A 51 1.82 0.49 13.89
N ASN A 52 0.49 0.40 13.86
CA ASN A 52 -0.19 -0.87 13.64
C ASN A 52 0.11 -1.46 12.26
N ILE A 53 0.21 -0.64 11.19
CA ILE A 53 0.62 -1.10 9.87
C ILE A 53 2.07 -1.62 9.91
N ALA A 54 2.99 -0.83 10.47
CA ALA A 54 4.39 -1.23 10.58
C ALA A 54 4.56 -2.53 11.38
N GLU A 55 3.83 -2.68 12.49
CA GLU A 55 3.83 -3.90 13.30
C GLU A 55 3.25 -5.10 12.53
N MET A 56 2.17 -4.91 11.79
CA MET A 56 1.61 -5.95 10.91
C MET A 56 2.64 -6.42 9.89
N LEU A 57 3.32 -5.49 9.19
CA LEU A 57 4.34 -5.83 8.19
C LEU A 57 5.50 -6.61 8.82
N LYS A 58 5.97 -6.20 10.02
CA LYS A 58 6.99 -6.93 10.78
C LYS A 58 6.54 -8.34 11.18
N LYS A 59 5.30 -8.49 11.64
CA LYS A 59 4.73 -9.81 11.98
C LYS A 59 4.60 -10.72 10.77
N LEU A 60 4.41 -10.15 9.60
CA LEU A 60 4.40 -10.85 8.32
C LEU A 60 5.82 -11.09 7.76
N GLY A 61 6.89 -10.81 8.50
CA GLY A 61 8.26 -11.16 8.17
C GLY A 61 9.07 -10.09 7.45
N ALA A 62 8.61 -8.85 7.39
CA ALA A 62 9.35 -7.76 6.78
C ALA A 62 10.20 -6.99 7.81
N THR A 63 11.36 -6.50 7.38
CA THR A 63 12.08 -5.40 8.05
C THR A 63 11.44 -4.08 7.60
N VAL A 64 11.04 -3.23 8.55
CA VAL A 64 10.39 -1.94 8.24
C VAL A 64 11.33 -0.80 8.55
N ILE A 65 11.65 0.01 7.55
CA ILE A 65 12.48 1.21 7.62
C ILE A 65 11.59 2.44 7.41
N LEU A 66 11.68 3.41 8.31
CA LEU A 66 10.94 4.66 8.17
C LEU A 66 11.54 5.51 7.04
N LEU A 67 10.73 5.78 6.02
CA LEU A 67 10.98 6.81 5.00
C LEU A 67 10.41 8.14 5.55
N ASP A 68 11.19 8.80 6.42
CA ASP A 68 10.77 10.07 7.01
C ASP A 68 10.90 11.20 5.99
N TYR A 69 9.77 11.60 5.43
CA TYR A 69 9.70 12.63 4.38
C TYR A 69 10.13 14.03 4.81
N ASN A 70 10.45 14.25 6.09
CA ASN A 70 10.99 15.51 6.57
C ASN A 70 12.52 15.47 6.80
N THR A 71 13.11 14.27 6.91
CA THR A 71 14.52 14.12 7.32
C THR A 71 15.43 13.42 6.32
N ILE A 72 14.88 12.56 5.42
CA ILE A 72 15.71 11.85 4.43
C ILE A 72 16.27 12.77 3.33
N VAL A 73 15.72 13.98 3.19
CA VAL A 73 16.11 14.98 2.20
C VAL A 73 16.27 16.34 2.88
N ASP A 74 17.41 16.99 2.71
CA ASP A 74 17.58 18.39 3.09
C ASP A 74 17.01 19.29 1.99
N PHE A 75 15.69 19.49 2.03
CA PHE A 75 14.98 20.33 1.05
C PHE A 75 15.50 21.77 0.99
N LYS A 76 15.95 22.32 2.14
CA LYS A 76 16.46 23.69 2.20
C LYS A 76 17.80 23.82 1.48
N ALA A 77 18.71 22.88 1.72
CA ALA A 77 19.99 22.84 1.03
C ALA A 77 19.82 22.59 -0.48
N ILE A 78 18.97 21.64 -0.86
CA ILE A 78 18.67 21.36 -2.27
C ILE A 78 18.11 22.59 -2.97
N LYS A 79 17.13 23.27 -2.37
CA LYS A 79 16.53 24.48 -2.95
C LYS A 79 17.57 25.59 -3.15
N SER A 80 18.42 25.82 -2.15
CA SER A 80 19.48 26.83 -2.23
C SER A 80 20.48 26.55 -3.37
N GLN A 81 20.97 25.30 -3.44
CA GLN A 81 21.88 24.87 -4.51
C GLN A 81 21.23 24.94 -5.90
N SER A 82 19.98 24.52 -6.01
CA SER A 82 19.25 24.55 -7.27
C SER A 82 19.00 25.96 -7.78
N LEU A 83 18.76 26.93 -6.89
CA LEU A 83 18.65 28.35 -7.24
C LEU A 83 19.96 28.90 -7.83
N GLU A 84 21.10 28.53 -7.25
CA GLU A 84 22.42 28.93 -7.76
C GLU A 84 22.70 28.34 -9.15
N GLU A 85 22.37 27.07 -9.35
CA GLU A 85 22.59 26.35 -10.60
C GLU A 85 21.65 26.82 -11.72
N ALA A 86 20.38 27.09 -11.39
CA ALA A 86 19.36 27.47 -12.37
C ALA A 86 19.49 28.89 -12.90
N LYS A 87 20.25 29.78 -12.22
CA LYS A 87 20.51 31.17 -12.68
C LYS A 87 19.23 31.93 -13.08
N ASN A 88 18.16 31.81 -12.28
CA ASN A 88 16.84 32.42 -12.50
C ASN A 88 15.96 31.77 -13.59
N ASP A 89 16.35 30.64 -14.17
CA ASP A 89 15.47 29.84 -15.02
C ASP A 89 14.57 28.96 -14.15
N ILE A 90 13.26 29.30 -14.09
CA ILE A 90 12.29 28.61 -13.22
C ILE A 90 12.10 27.15 -13.66
N SER A 91 12.04 26.89 -14.96
CA SER A 91 11.85 25.51 -15.47
C SER A 91 13.07 24.62 -15.16
N LEU A 92 14.26 25.19 -15.29
CA LEU A 92 15.50 24.52 -14.93
C LEU A 92 15.60 24.30 -13.42
N LEU A 93 15.15 25.26 -12.61
CA LEU A 93 15.10 25.16 -11.15
C LEU A 93 14.27 23.96 -10.69
N GLU A 94 13.03 23.88 -11.15
CA GLU A 94 12.11 22.77 -10.80
C GLU A 94 12.68 21.40 -11.20
N LYS A 95 13.33 21.33 -12.36
CA LYS A 95 13.99 20.12 -12.82
C LYS A 95 15.15 19.72 -11.91
N ILE A 96 16.06 20.65 -11.61
CA ILE A 96 17.24 20.41 -10.75
C ILE A 96 16.80 19.97 -9.36
N GLU A 97 15.83 20.66 -8.77
CA GLU A 97 15.28 20.28 -7.45
C GLU A 97 14.71 18.86 -7.47
N SER A 98 13.89 18.55 -8.47
CA SER A 98 13.30 17.22 -8.64
C SER A 98 14.35 16.13 -8.77
N ASP A 99 15.38 16.37 -9.59
CA ASP A 99 16.45 15.40 -9.85
C ASP A 99 17.31 15.16 -8.57
N LYS A 100 17.63 16.22 -7.82
CA LYS A 100 18.37 16.13 -6.54
C LYS A 100 17.57 15.41 -5.46
N ILE A 101 16.27 15.69 -5.34
CA ILE A 101 15.37 14.98 -4.42
C ILE A 101 15.30 13.52 -4.78
N GLN A 102 15.11 13.20 -6.06
CA GLN A 102 15.07 11.81 -6.54
C GLN A 102 16.36 11.07 -6.22
N GLN A 103 17.51 11.70 -6.44
CA GLN A 103 18.83 11.12 -6.14
C GLN A 103 19.01 10.85 -4.64
N ALA A 104 18.59 11.77 -3.77
CA ALA A 104 18.66 11.60 -2.31
C ALA A 104 17.76 10.44 -1.84
N VAL A 105 16.53 10.37 -2.35
CA VAL A 105 15.59 9.28 -2.03
C VAL A 105 16.12 7.94 -2.54
N LEU A 106 16.64 7.89 -3.77
CA LEU A 106 17.23 6.66 -4.34
C LEU A 106 18.42 6.19 -3.50
N SER A 107 19.33 7.09 -3.12
CA SER A 107 20.47 6.76 -2.26
C SER A 107 20.02 6.19 -0.91
N PHE A 108 18.98 6.74 -0.31
CA PHE A 108 18.41 6.21 0.93
C PHE A 108 17.83 4.79 0.75
N ILE A 109 17.09 4.57 -0.34
CA ILE A 109 16.51 3.27 -0.69
C ILE A 109 17.62 2.23 -0.86
N GLU A 110 18.67 2.54 -1.60
CA GLU A 110 19.81 1.65 -1.86
C GLU A 110 20.60 1.34 -0.59
N GLN A 111 20.94 2.36 0.21
CA GLN A 111 21.68 2.19 1.47
C GLN A 111 20.95 1.29 2.47
N ASN A 112 19.63 1.37 2.50
CA ASN A 112 18.79 0.58 3.39
C ASN A 112 18.27 -0.72 2.73
N LYS A 113 18.66 -1.02 1.50
CA LYS A 113 18.23 -2.21 0.73
C LYS A 113 16.71 -2.34 0.61
N ILE A 114 16.00 -1.22 0.56
CA ILE A 114 14.54 -1.18 0.47
C ILE A 114 14.10 -1.76 -0.88
N ASN A 115 13.27 -2.79 -0.85
CA ASN A 115 12.75 -3.45 -2.04
C ASN A 115 11.20 -3.47 -2.09
N ARG A 116 10.57 -2.89 -1.07
CA ARG A 116 9.11 -2.66 -0.98
C ARG A 116 8.89 -1.25 -0.45
N ILE A 117 7.91 -0.54 -0.98
CA ILE A 117 7.53 0.79 -0.48
C ILE A 117 6.04 0.80 -0.16
N PHE A 118 5.71 1.18 1.06
CA PHE A 118 4.35 1.36 1.52
C PHE A 118 4.07 2.85 1.74
N ILE A 119 3.15 3.44 0.98
CA ILE A 119 2.68 4.81 1.17
C ILE A 119 1.29 4.75 1.80
N PRO A 120 1.15 4.98 3.12
CA PRO A 120 -0.12 4.88 3.84
C PRO A 120 -1.06 6.03 3.50
N GLY A 121 -2.28 5.99 4.03
CA GLY A 121 -3.17 7.12 4.08
C GLY A 121 -2.59 8.31 4.85
N ASN A 122 -3.24 9.46 4.72
CA ASN A 122 -2.96 10.64 5.53
C ASN A 122 -4.25 11.44 5.74
N TYR A 123 -4.23 12.34 6.72
CA TYR A 123 -5.40 13.13 7.08
C TYR A 123 -5.79 14.16 6.00
N TYR A 124 -4.80 14.73 5.31
CA TYR A 124 -5.01 15.80 4.35
C TYR A 124 -5.23 15.25 2.96
N ASN A 125 -6.20 15.84 2.24
CA ASN A 125 -6.39 15.57 0.83
C ASN A 125 -5.48 16.48 0.00
N VAL A 126 -5.04 16.03 -1.17
CA VAL A 126 -4.14 16.81 -2.05
C VAL A 126 -4.78 18.10 -2.58
N ASP A 127 -6.09 18.24 -2.51
CA ASP A 127 -6.84 19.46 -2.89
C ASP A 127 -7.11 20.42 -1.71
N THR A 128 -6.51 20.20 -0.53
CA THR A 128 -6.65 21.05 0.65
C THR A 128 -5.57 22.12 0.68
N GLU A 129 -5.93 23.37 0.95
CA GLU A 129 -4.95 24.48 1.07
C GLU A 129 -4.15 24.42 2.39
N PRO A 130 -2.85 24.75 2.41
CA PRO A 130 -2.01 25.05 1.24
C PRO A 130 -1.74 23.82 0.39
N TYR A 131 -1.79 23.96 -0.91
CA TYR A 131 -1.67 22.83 -1.84
C TYR A 131 -0.22 22.61 -2.29
N PRO A 132 0.32 21.39 -2.22
CA PRO A 132 -0.22 20.24 -1.46
C PRO A 132 -0.09 20.45 0.05
N PRO A 133 -1.02 19.95 0.88
CA PRO A 133 -1.02 20.26 2.34
C PRO A 133 0.20 19.68 3.10
N THR A 134 0.85 18.67 2.55
CA THR A 134 2.09 18.07 3.05
C THR A 134 3.14 18.08 1.95
N PRO A 135 3.74 19.24 1.62
CA PRO A 135 4.58 19.39 0.43
C PRO A 135 5.78 18.44 0.42
N ASN A 136 6.48 18.24 1.53
CA ASN A 136 7.62 17.33 1.60
C ASN A 136 7.20 15.89 1.31
N ARG A 137 6.08 15.44 1.87
CA ARG A 137 5.52 14.10 1.58
C ARG A 137 5.24 13.94 0.08
N GLN A 138 4.65 14.97 -0.55
CA GLN A 138 4.35 14.91 -1.99
C GLN A 138 5.63 14.91 -2.84
N LEU A 139 6.64 15.70 -2.49
CA LEU A 139 7.94 15.70 -3.18
C LEU A 139 8.63 14.34 -3.09
N ILE A 140 8.61 13.70 -1.92
CA ILE A 140 9.12 12.33 -1.74
C ILE A 140 8.28 11.33 -2.54
N THR A 141 6.95 11.44 -2.54
CA THR A 141 6.07 10.58 -3.34
C THR A 141 6.37 10.72 -4.83
N ASN A 142 6.59 11.94 -5.33
CA ASN A 142 6.98 12.19 -6.73
C ASN A 142 8.31 11.49 -7.07
N ALA A 143 9.30 11.56 -6.19
CA ALA A 143 10.58 10.87 -6.36
C ALA A 143 10.40 9.34 -6.34
N ILE A 144 9.65 8.79 -5.39
CA ILE A 144 9.37 7.35 -5.28
C ILE A 144 8.71 6.83 -6.56
N VAL A 145 7.70 7.53 -7.08
CA VAL A 145 6.99 7.12 -8.32
C VAL A 145 7.96 6.99 -9.50
N LYS A 146 8.86 7.95 -9.68
CA LYS A 146 9.89 7.89 -10.73
C LYS A 146 10.86 6.73 -10.49
N ILE A 147 11.36 6.57 -9.26
CA ILE A 147 12.29 5.49 -8.90
C ILE A 147 11.68 4.12 -9.16
N VAL A 148 10.42 3.89 -8.76
CA VAL A 148 9.72 2.62 -8.96
C VAL A 148 9.44 2.36 -10.44
N ALA A 149 9.12 3.40 -11.23
CA ALA A 149 8.92 3.27 -12.66
C ALA A 149 10.19 2.76 -13.39
N ASP A 150 11.37 3.21 -12.93
CA ASP A 150 12.68 2.82 -13.47
C ASP A 150 13.20 1.51 -12.85
N ASN A 151 12.68 1.08 -11.71
CA ASN A 151 13.14 -0.07 -10.95
C ASN A 151 11.99 -1.04 -10.64
N PRO A 152 11.55 -1.88 -11.58
CA PRO A 152 10.39 -2.77 -11.43
C PRO A 152 10.56 -3.86 -10.35
N LYS A 153 11.76 -4.01 -9.79
CA LYS A 153 12.03 -4.89 -8.64
C LYS A 153 11.61 -4.28 -7.30
N ILE A 154 11.38 -2.98 -7.25
CA ILE A 154 10.87 -2.30 -6.06
C ILE A 154 9.34 -2.30 -6.18
N HIS A 155 8.67 -3.03 -5.31
CA HIS A 155 7.21 -3.07 -5.30
C HIS A 155 6.63 -1.91 -4.49
N LEU A 156 5.52 -1.39 -4.97
CA LEU A 156 4.83 -0.24 -4.38
C LEU A 156 3.39 -0.60 -4.03
N ILE A 157 2.95 -0.17 -2.87
CA ILE A 157 1.54 -0.09 -2.50
C ILE A 157 1.24 1.32 -2.00
N GLY A 158 0.15 1.89 -2.46
CA GLY A 158 -0.36 3.18 -2.00
C GLY A 158 -1.78 3.03 -1.52
N VAL A 159 -2.08 3.51 -0.32
CA VAL A 159 -3.41 3.39 0.29
C VAL A 159 -3.98 4.77 0.57
N CYS A 160 -5.23 5.02 0.17
CA CYS A 160 -5.99 6.25 0.39
C CYS A 160 -5.18 7.49 -0.06
N GLY A 161 -4.69 8.31 0.87
CA GLY A 161 -3.80 9.43 0.55
C GLY A 161 -2.52 9.02 -0.18
N GLY A 162 -2.07 7.76 -0.05
CA GLY A 162 -0.96 7.21 -0.81
C GLY A 162 -1.31 7.03 -2.29
N LEU A 163 -2.48 6.43 -2.61
CA LEU A 163 -2.98 6.37 -3.99
C LEU A 163 -3.14 7.76 -4.57
N GLN A 164 -3.77 8.69 -3.83
CA GLN A 164 -4.00 10.06 -4.29
C GLN A 164 -2.68 10.78 -4.59
N GLY A 165 -1.70 10.68 -3.70
CA GLY A 165 -0.37 11.26 -3.90
C GLY A 165 0.38 10.69 -5.11
N ILE A 166 0.28 9.37 -5.35
CA ILE A 166 0.86 8.70 -6.53
C ILE A 166 0.19 9.20 -7.81
N MET A 167 -1.15 9.25 -7.85
CA MET A 167 -1.89 9.74 -9.01
C MET A 167 -1.60 11.22 -9.27
N HIS A 168 -1.52 12.03 -8.22
CA HIS A 168 -1.11 13.44 -8.33
C HIS A 168 0.31 13.58 -8.90
N ALA A 169 1.25 12.75 -8.45
CA ALA A 169 2.65 12.75 -8.93
C ALA A 169 2.77 12.53 -10.46
N VAL A 170 1.84 11.77 -11.05
CA VAL A 170 1.78 11.54 -12.50
C VAL A 170 0.82 12.50 -13.22
N GLY A 171 0.37 13.53 -12.49
CA GLY A 171 -0.49 14.60 -13.03
C GLY A 171 -1.95 14.20 -13.25
N VAL A 172 -2.41 13.13 -12.62
CA VAL A 172 -3.82 12.73 -12.59
C VAL A 172 -4.56 13.58 -11.56
N GLU A 173 -5.74 14.06 -11.91
CA GLU A 173 -6.52 14.95 -11.03
C GLU A 173 -7.15 14.16 -9.88
N VAL A 174 -7.03 14.73 -8.67
CA VAL A 174 -7.70 14.27 -7.45
C VAL A 174 -8.69 15.33 -7.02
N ILE A 175 -9.93 14.92 -6.72
CA ILE A 175 -11.04 15.80 -6.38
C ILE A 175 -11.75 15.32 -5.10
N ARG A 176 -12.68 16.12 -4.59
CA ARG A 176 -13.52 15.72 -3.46
C ARG A 176 -14.61 14.75 -3.90
N VAL A 177 -14.90 13.73 -3.05
CA VAL A 177 -16.02 12.77 -3.22
C VAL A 177 -17.31 13.48 -3.60
N LYS A 178 -17.66 14.59 -2.93
CA LYS A 178 -18.87 15.38 -3.19
C LYS A 178 -18.98 15.97 -4.61
N LYS A 179 -17.91 15.99 -5.39
CA LYS A 179 -17.95 16.40 -6.80
C LYS A 179 -18.51 15.28 -7.68
N ILE A 180 -18.31 14.03 -7.30
CA ILE A 180 -18.83 12.84 -7.99
C ILE A 180 -20.18 12.42 -7.40
N VAL A 181 -20.20 12.14 -6.11
CA VAL A 181 -21.35 11.63 -5.37
C VAL A 181 -22.19 12.80 -4.83
N LYS A 182 -23.50 12.76 -4.97
CA LYS A 182 -24.38 13.89 -4.64
C LYS A 182 -25.22 13.68 -3.38
N SER A 183 -25.57 12.44 -3.02
CA SER A 183 -26.35 12.20 -1.81
C SER A 183 -25.47 12.31 -0.56
N LYS A 184 -26.02 12.86 0.51
CA LYS A 184 -25.29 13.00 1.79
C LYS A 184 -24.94 11.63 2.39
N GLU A 185 -25.85 10.68 2.24
CA GLU A 185 -25.71 9.32 2.74
C GLU A 185 -24.55 8.59 2.01
N ALA A 186 -24.51 8.71 0.67
CA ALA A 186 -23.44 8.12 -0.13
C ALA A 186 -22.07 8.78 0.16
N ILE A 187 -22.02 10.12 0.30
CA ILE A 187 -20.81 10.82 0.72
C ILE A 187 -20.34 10.32 2.11
N ALA A 188 -21.28 10.15 3.05
CA ALA A 188 -20.98 9.65 4.39
C ALA A 188 -20.47 8.20 4.37
N ALA A 189 -20.91 7.37 3.41
CA ALA A 189 -20.43 6.00 3.27
C ALA A 189 -18.93 5.90 2.93
N HIS A 190 -18.36 6.90 2.28
CA HIS A 190 -16.92 7.01 2.00
C HIS A 190 -16.11 7.66 3.14
N SER A 191 -16.78 8.18 4.17
CA SER A 191 -16.14 8.91 5.27
C SER A 191 -16.34 8.18 6.61
N ILE A 192 -16.46 6.86 6.58
CA ILE A 192 -16.57 6.06 7.80
C ILE A 192 -15.25 6.23 8.58
N SER A 193 -15.39 6.53 9.87
CA SER A 193 -14.20 6.63 10.75
C SER A 193 -13.34 5.39 10.60
N MET A 194 -12.03 5.57 10.43
CA MET A 194 -11.08 4.48 10.38
C MET A 194 -11.37 3.50 11.53
N PRO A 195 -11.43 2.22 11.25
CA PRO A 195 -11.76 1.24 12.27
C PRO A 195 -10.73 1.33 13.39
N ASP A 196 -11.21 1.67 14.58
CA ASP A 196 -10.43 1.48 15.79
C ASP A 196 -10.08 -0.02 15.86
N PRO A 197 -8.80 -0.41 15.87
CA PRO A 197 -8.40 -1.81 15.93
C PRO A 197 -8.90 -2.53 17.18
N HIS A 198 -9.38 -1.78 18.17
CA HIS A 198 -10.01 -2.30 19.39
C HIS A 198 -11.54 -2.42 19.28
N LYS A 199 -12.18 -1.92 18.24
CA LYS A 199 -13.63 -2.05 18.03
C LYS A 199 -13.95 -3.21 17.09
N LYS A 200 -14.91 -4.04 17.49
CA LYS A 200 -15.33 -5.23 16.73
C LYS A 200 -16.09 -4.90 15.42
N ASP A 201 -16.73 -3.74 15.32
CA ASP A 201 -17.56 -3.35 14.18
C ASP A 201 -16.85 -2.31 13.32
N VAL A 202 -16.40 -2.79 12.17
CA VAL A 202 -15.80 -1.97 11.12
C VAL A 202 -16.84 -1.79 10.04
N GLY A 203 -17.15 -0.56 9.69
CA GLY A 203 -17.96 -0.26 8.51
C GLY A 203 -17.20 -0.77 7.26
N LEU A 204 -17.90 -1.58 6.46
CA LEU A 204 -17.34 -2.15 5.22
C LEU A 204 -18.09 -1.57 4.03
N HIS A 205 -17.35 -1.02 3.09
CA HIS A 205 -17.85 -0.53 1.83
C HIS A 205 -17.62 -1.56 0.72
N ARG A 206 -18.55 -1.70 -0.21
CA ARG A 206 -18.43 -2.65 -1.32
C ARG A 206 -17.65 -2.03 -2.46
N LEU A 207 -16.63 -2.73 -2.92
CA LEU A 207 -15.99 -2.46 -4.17
C LEU A 207 -16.15 -3.64 -5.15
N ARG A 208 -16.24 -3.36 -6.44
CA ARG A 208 -16.28 -4.34 -7.51
C ARG A 208 -14.96 -4.37 -8.24
N VAL A 209 -14.34 -5.55 -8.27
CA VAL A 209 -13.04 -5.80 -8.90
C VAL A 209 -13.24 -6.38 -10.29
N ALA A 210 -12.60 -5.75 -11.28
CA ALA A 210 -12.70 -6.14 -12.68
C ALA A 210 -12.04 -7.50 -12.97
N PRO A 211 -12.63 -8.32 -13.85
CA PRO A 211 -12.04 -9.59 -14.26
C PRO A 211 -10.70 -9.39 -14.96
N GLY A 212 -9.81 -10.38 -14.82
CA GLY A 212 -8.49 -10.38 -15.45
C GLY A 212 -7.51 -9.34 -14.88
N SER A 213 -7.84 -8.69 -13.76
CA SER A 213 -6.90 -7.87 -13.00
C SER A 213 -6.01 -8.74 -12.11
N ARG A 214 -4.86 -8.18 -11.68
CA ARG A 214 -4.03 -8.84 -10.67
C ARG A 214 -4.80 -9.01 -9.37
N LEU A 215 -5.49 -7.97 -8.93
CA LEU A 215 -6.31 -8.02 -7.72
C LEU A 215 -7.34 -9.15 -7.82
N SER A 216 -8.05 -9.29 -8.95
CA SER A 216 -9.01 -10.39 -9.12
C SER A 216 -8.35 -11.76 -8.99
N SER A 217 -7.12 -11.94 -9.48
CA SER A 217 -6.38 -13.21 -9.37
C SER A 217 -5.95 -13.51 -7.92
N ILE A 218 -5.70 -12.49 -7.10
CA ILE A 218 -5.36 -12.64 -5.69
C ILE A 218 -6.59 -13.05 -4.88
N VAL A 219 -7.70 -12.30 -5.05
CA VAL A 219 -8.89 -12.44 -4.19
C VAL A 219 -9.84 -13.56 -4.62
N SER A 220 -9.78 -14.03 -5.88
CA SER A 220 -10.60 -15.16 -6.39
C SER A 220 -10.35 -16.47 -5.65
N LYS A 221 -9.26 -16.57 -4.90
CA LYS A 221 -8.99 -17.72 -4.02
C LYS A 221 -9.93 -17.79 -2.82
N TYR A 222 -10.56 -16.68 -2.47
CA TYR A 222 -11.42 -16.53 -1.29
C TYR A 222 -12.85 -16.15 -1.61
N ILE A 223 -13.06 -15.46 -2.75
CA ILE A 223 -14.35 -14.93 -3.16
C ILE A 223 -14.65 -15.40 -4.59
N ARG A 224 -15.81 -16.02 -4.76
CA ARG A 224 -16.25 -16.48 -6.08
C ARG A 224 -16.66 -15.31 -6.97
N PRO A 225 -16.13 -15.21 -8.20
CA PRO A 225 -16.59 -14.25 -9.19
C PRO A 225 -18.09 -14.48 -9.55
N ASP A 226 -18.76 -13.40 -9.97
CA ASP A 226 -20.08 -13.48 -10.58
C ASP A 226 -20.02 -14.08 -12.02
N ASP A 227 -21.16 -14.22 -12.68
CA ASP A 227 -21.26 -14.83 -14.03
C ASP A 227 -20.49 -14.02 -15.09
N ASN A 228 -20.18 -12.76 -14.84
CA ASN A 228 -19.38 -11.88 -15.70
C ASN A 228 -17.91 -11.80 -15.28
N GLY A 229 -17.52 -12.57 -14.29
CA GLY A 229 -16.17 -12.61 -13.75
C GLY A 229 -15.80 -11.50 -12.77
N TRP A 230 -16.74 -10.61 -12.41
CA TRP A 230 -16.51 -9.57 -11.41
C TRP A 230 -16.52 -10.15 -10.00
N ILE A 231 -15.68 -9.58 -9.13
CA ILE A 231 -15.62 -9.97 -7.72
C ILE A 231 -16.09 -8.80 -6.87
N SER A 232 -17.04 -9.07 -5.95
CA SER A 232 -17.45 -8.09 -4.93
C SER A 232 -16.68 -8.33 -3.64
N ILE A 233 -15.86 -7.37 -3.23
CA ILE A 233 -15.07 -7.40 -2.00
C ILE A 233 -15.49 -6.23 -1.12
N TYR A 234 -15.20 -6.31 0.18
CA TYR A 234 -15.63 -5.31 1.16
C TYR A 234 -14.44 -4.87 2.00
N PHE A 235 -14.10 -3.58 1.95
CA PHE A 235 -13.05 -2.99 2.76
C PHE A 235 -13.55 -1.76 3.53
N PRO A 236 -12.86 -1.36 4.61
CA PRO A 236 -13.10 -0.08 5.25
C PRO A 236 -12.82 1.07 4.30
N ASP A 237 -13.62 2.12 4.39
CA ASP A 237 -13.54 3.28 3.53
C ASP A 237 -13.55 4.56 4.37
N ALA A 238 -12.50 5.40 4.25
CA ALA A 238 -12.31 6.57 5.09
C ALA A 238 -11.60 7.70 4.33
N HIS A 239 -12.26 8.25 3.31
CA HIS A 239 -11.64 9.28 2.48
C HIS A 239 -12.61 10.41 2.10
N GLY A 240 -12.06 11.59 1.88
CA GLY A 240 -12.81 12.75 1.35
C GLY A 240 -12.34 13.16 -0.04
N GLY A 241 -11.14 12.73 -0.45
CA GLY A 241 -10.56 12.90 -1.78
C GLY A 241 -10.63 11.61 -2.58
N VAL A 242 -10.71 11.72 -3.91
CA VAL A 242 -10.78 10.60 -4.86
C VAL A 242 -10.12 10.97 -6.18
N VAL A 243 -9.68 9.98 -6.92
CA VAL A 243 -9.26 10.17 -8.29
C VAL A 243 -10.46 10.58 -9.14
N ASN A 244 -10.32 11.67 -9.93
CA ASN A 244 -11.37 12.13 -10.80
C ASN A 244 -11.70 11.08 -11.86
N ASN A 245 -12.96 10.64 -11.91
CA ASN A 245 -13.47 9.62 -12.83
C ASN A 245 -14.00 10.18 -14.16
N SER A 246 -13.64 11.42 -14.53
CA SER A 246 -13.98 11.97 -15.85
C SER A 246 -13.34 11.15 -16.98
N ILE A 247 -14.00 11.11 -18.13
CA ILE A 247 -13.51 10.38 -19.31
C ILE A 247 -12.08 10.82 -19.69
N GLU A 248 -11.79 12.10 -19.59
CA GLU A 248 -10.48 12.66 -19.89
C GLU A 248 -9.42 12.13 -18.92
N ASN A 249 -9.74 12.12 -17.62
CA ASN A 249 -8.82 11.67 -16.59
C ASN A 249 -8.61 10.15 -16.66
N ILE A 250 -9.65 9.36 -16.97
CA ILE A 250 -9.54 7.91 -17.21
C ILE A 250 -8.58 7.63 -18.36
N LYS A 251 -8.77 8.31 -19.52
CA LYS A 251 -7.86 8.16 -20.65
C LYS A 251 -6.42 8.53 -20.32
N LYS A 252 -6.23 9.54 -19.47
CA LYS A 252 -4.89 9.92 -18.99
C LYS A 252 -4.28 8.81 -18.16
N ILE A 253 -5.01 8.24 -17.19
CA ILE A 253 -4.58 7.11 -16.36
C ILE A 253 -4.12 5.96 -17.25
N GLU A 254 -4.94 5.57 -18.23
CA GLU A 254 -4.62 4.48 -19.15
C GLU A 254 -3.39 4.79 -20.03
N SER A 255 -3.27 6.03 -20.52
CA SER A 255 -2.11 6.46 -21.33
C SER A 255 -0.79 6.44 -20.56
N LEU A 256 -0.83 6.55 -19.25
CA LEU A 256 0.31 6.45 -18.35
C LEU A 256 0.68 5.00 -17.99
N GLY A 257 -0.06 4.02 -18.51
CA GLY A 257 0.16 2.59 -18.25
C GLY A 257 -0.44 2.07 -16.97
N TYR A 258 -1.37 2.82 -16.38
CA TYR A 258 -2.19 2.37 -15.26
C TYR A 258 -3.51 1.77 -15.75
N LYS A 259 -4.08 0.88 -14.96
CA LYS A 259 -5.36 0.24 -15.23
C LYS A 259 -6.29 0.41 -14.04
N ILE A 260 -7.47 0.97 -14.24
CA ILE A 260 -8.50 1.05 -13.23
C ILE A 260 -9.16 -0.33 -13.12
N VAL A 261 -9.13 -0.94 -11.94
CA VAL A 261 -9.57 -2.32 -11.73
C VAL A 261 -10.59 -2.46 -10.61
N GLY A 262 -10.86 -1.42 -9.84
CA GLY A 262 -11.83 -1.44 -8.76
C GLY A 262 -12.69 -0.19 -8.73
N PHE A 263 -14.00 -0.38 -8.49
CA PHE A 263 -14.99 0.71 -8.41
C PHE A 263 -15.97 0.45 -7.26
N SER A 264 -16.37 1.50 -6.56
CA SER A 264 -17.53 1.47 -5.69
C SER A 264 -18.83 1.43 -6.50
N ASP A 265 -19.97 1.19 -5.82
CA ASP A 265 -21.27 1.11 -6.47
C ASP A 265 -21.73 2.46 -7.07
N ASP A 266 -21.25 3.57 -6.55
CA ASP A 266 -21.52 4.93 -7.01
C ASP A 266 -20.46 5.48 -7.98
N GLY A 267 -19.55 4.60 -8.45
CA GLY A 267 -18.63 4.87 -9.55
C GLY A 267 -17.33 5.57 -9.14
N ILE A 268 -16.99 5.58 -7.87
CA ILE A 268 -15.66 6.04 -7.42
C ILE A 268 -14.61 5.02 -7.82
N ILE A 269 -13.45 5.50 -8.25
CA ILE A 269 -12.28 4.68 -8.53
C ILE A 269 -11.64 4.28 -7.20
N GLU A 270 -11.71 2.98 -6.87
CA GLU A 270 -11.21 2.45 -5.61
C GLU A 270 -9.85 1.75 -5.76
N VAL A 271 -9.58 1.15 -6.94
CA VAL A 271 -8.34 0.42 -7.14
C VAL A 271 -7.75 0.68 -8.52
N ILE A 272 -6.45 0.96 -8.53
CA ILE A 272 -5.66 1.17 -9.73
C ILE A 272 -4.46 0.23 -9.69
N GLU A 273 -4.15 -0.43 -10.81
CA GLU A 273 -2.94 -1.23 -11.00
C GLU A 273 -1.98 -0.54 -11.97
N ASP A 274 -0.67 -0.66 -11.75
CA ASP A 274 0.33 -0.27 -12.72
C ASP A 274 0.81 -1.46 -13.58
N LYS A 275 1.60 -1.16 -14.61
CA LYS A 275 2.19 -2.17 -15.50
C LYS A 275 3.15 -3.15 -14.81
N ASN A 276 3.68 -2.78 -13.64
CA ASN A 276 4.59 -3.61 -12.83
C ASN A 276 3.83 -4.48 -11.81
N GLY A 277 2.49 -4.43 -11.82
CA GLY A 277 1.62 -5.17 -10.92
C GLY A 277 1.54 -4.58 -9.51
N ASN A 278 1.92 -3.33 -9.31
CA ASN A 278 1.64 -2.60 -8.10
C ASN A 278 0.16 -2.29 -8.01
N ILE A 279 -0.42 -2.40 -6.83
CA ILE A 279 -1.85 -2.18 -6.60
C ILE A 279 -2.01 -1.01 -5.64
N LEU A 280 -2.80 -0.03 -6.06
CA LEU A 280 -3.08 1.19 -5.30
C LEU A 280 -4.55 1.18 -4.88
N PHE A 281 -4.81 1.43 -3.61
CA PHE A 281 -6.14 1.35 -3.00
C PHE A 281 -6.61 2.71 -2.51
N GLN A 282 -7.87 3.06 -2.77
CA GLN A 282 -8.52 4.20 -2.15
C GLN A 282 -9.09 3.80 -0.78
N ASP A 283 -9.65 2.61 -0.70
CA ASP A 283 -10.09 1.97 0.54
C ASP A 283 -8.91 1.39 1.36
N HIS A 284 -9.20 0.78 2.52
CA HIS A 284 -8.20 0.40 3.53
C HIS A 284 -8.14 -1.12 3.81
N PRO A 285 -7.62 -1.94 2.87
CA PRO A 285 -7.45 -3.37 3.11
C PRO A 285 -6.51 -3.67 4.29
N GLU A 286 -5.51 -2.81 4.54
CA GLU A 286 -4.56 -2.97 5.63
C GLU A 286 -5.23 -2.96 7.01
N ALA A 287 -6.35 -2.28 7.17
CA ALA A 287 -7.08 -2.24 8.43
C ALA A 287 -7.61 -3.63 8.84
N LEU A 288 -8.08 -4.42 7.87
CA LEU A 288 -8.50 -5.79 8.12
C LEU A 288 -7.31 -6.74 8.32
N ALA A 289 -6.23 -6.53 7.59
CA ALA A 289 -5.01 -7.31 7.74
C ALA A 289 -4.37 -7.11 9.13
N ILE A 290 -4.36 -5.88 9.68
CA ILE A 290 -3.91 -5.58 11.05
C ILE A 290 -4.69 -6.44 12.06
N ASN A 291 -6.02 -6.45 11.95
CA ASN A 291 -6.87 -7.21 12.86
C ASN A 291 -6.62 -8.73 12.75
N ALA A 292 -6.48 -9.24 11.53
CA ALA A 292 -6.19 -10.65 11.31
C ALA A 292 -4.88 -11.08 11.97
N VAL A 293 -3.80 -10.32 11.76
CA VAL A 293 -2.47 -10.65 12.34
C VAL A 293 -2.47 -10.57 13.88
N LYS A 294 -3.28 -9.70 14.48
CA LYS A 294 -3.47 -9.65 15.94
C LYS A 294 -4.17 -10.90 16.45
N LEU A 295 -5.26 -11.33 15.80
CA LEU A 295 -6.05 -12.50 16.17
C LEU A 295 -5.28 -13.82 16.07
N PHE A 296 -4.34 -13.96 15.14
CA PHE A 296 -3.53 -15.18 15.02
C PHE A 296 -2.54 -15.40 16.19
N LYS A 297 -2.24 -14.39 17.01
CA LYS A 297 -1.35 -14.51 18.18
C LYS A 297 -2.11 -14.78 19.48
N GLU A 298 -3.34 -14.35 19.58
CA GLU A 298 -4.22 -14.65 20.69
C GLU A 298 -4.92 -15.97 20.34
N GLU A 299 -4.51 -17.09 20.95
CA GLU A 299 -5.10 -18.43 20.77
C GLU A 299 -6.61 -18.51 21.15
N GLU A 300 -7.23 -17.38 21.41
CA GLU A 300 -8.66 -17.16 21.58
C GLU A 300 -9.38 -16.80 20.28
N TYR A 301 -9.08 -17.51 19.20
CA TYR A 301 -10.04 -17.60 18.13
C TYR A 301 -11.16 -18.51 18.64
N ASP A 302 -12.11 -17.92 19.35
CA ASP A 302 -13.28 -18.61 19.88
C ASP A 302 -13.96 -19.37 18.74
N GLN A 303 -13.84 -20.72 18.76
CA GLN A 303 -14.45 -21.59 17.77
C GLN A 303 -15.98 -21.39 17.72
N GLN A 304 -16.56 -20.74 18.73
CA GLN A 304 -17.98 -20.44 18.84
C GLN A 304 -18.43 -19.28 17.93
N ASP A 305 -17.57 -18.32 17.61
CA ASP A 305 -17.83 -17.31 16.58
C ASP A 305 -17.75 -17.88 15.14
N SER A 306 -17.27 -19.11 14.98
CA SER A 306 -17.15 -19.75 13.67
C SER A 306 -18.48 -20.14 13.02
N VAL A 307 -19.55 -20.26 13.77
CA VAL A 307 -20.87 -20.72 13.28
C VAL A 307 -21.78 -19.55 12.85
N ASN A 308 -21.54 -18.32 13.34
CA ASN A 308 -22.32 -17.10 13.01
C ASN A 308 -21.51 -16.05 12.22
N LYS A 309 -20.48 -16.49 11.49
CA LYS A 309 -19.59 -15.59 10.75
C LYS A 309 -20.37 -14.79 9.70
N ASN A 310 -20.29 -13.47 9.80
CA ASN A 310 -20.52 -12.59 8.66
C ASN A 310 -19.49 -13.01 7.57
N THR A 311 -19.92 -13.89 6.66
CA THR A 311 -19.11 -14.49 5.59
C THR A 311 -18.31 -13.43 4.85
N LYS A 312 -18.93 -12.26 4.59
CA LYS A 312 -18.30 -11.12 3.91
C LYS A 312 -17.09 -10.56 4.67
N LYS A 313 -17.17 -10.41 6.00
CA LYS A 313 -16.04 -9.90 6.80
C LYS A 313 -14.89 -10.89 6.81
N HIS A 314 -15.18 -12.18 6.89
CA HIS A 314 -14.15 -13.22 6.85
C HIS A 314 -13.44 -13.27 5.49
N GLU A 315 -14.19 -13.30 4.40
CA GLU A 315 -13.66 -13.25 3.02
C GLU A 315 -12.84 -11.98 2.78
N ALA A 316 -13.34 -10.83 3.23
CA ALA A 316 -12.63 -9.56 3.16
C ALA A 316 -11.30 -9.59 3.92
N THR A 317 -11.27 -10.18 5.12
CA THR A 317 -10.07 -10.31 5.94
C THR A 317 -9.03 -11.21 5.29
N LEU A 318 -9.44 -12.37 4.75
CA LEU A 318 -8.54 -13.27 4.01
C LEU A 318 -7.99 -12.60 2.75
N SER A 319 -8.83 -11.87 2.03
CA SER A 319 -8.43 -11.11 0.85
C SER A 319 -7.45 -10.00 1.19
N ALA A 320 -7.67 -9.27 2.29
CA ALA A 320 -6.76 -8.23 2.78
C ALA A 320 -5.37 -8.80 3.11
N LEU A 321 -5.32 -9.92 3.84
CA LEU A 321 -4.06 -10.62 4.11
C LEU A 321 -3.37 -11.10 2.83
N ALA A 322 -4.12 -11.62 1.86
CA ALA A 322 -3.55 -12.07 0.59
C ALA A 322 -2.96 -10.90 -0.21
N ILE A 323 -3.60 -9.73 -0.20
CA ILE A 323 -3.10 -8.50 -0.84
C ILE A 323 -1.78 -8.06 -0.20
N ILE A 324 -1.71 -8.01 1.13
CA ILE A 324 -0.48 -7.62 1.83
C ILE A 324 0.62 -8.67 1.61
N ASN A 325 0.30 -9.97 1.62
CA ASN A 325 1.26 -11.01 1.31
C ASN A 325 1.75 -10.95 -0.15
N ASP A 326 0.88 -10.63 -1.11
CA ASP A 326 1.28 -10.41 -2.49
C ASP A 326 2.25 -9.23 -2.61
N PHE A 327 1.96 -8.12 -1.95
CA PHE A 327 2.88 -6.98 -1.90
C PHE A 327 4.25 -7.35 -1.34
N LEU A 328 4.30 -8.14 -0.27
CA LEU A 328 5.55 -8.53 0.37
C LEU A 328 6.32 -9.59 -0.45
N TYR A 329 5.65 -10.63 -0.93
CA TYR A 329 6.28 -11.87 -1.37
C TYR A 329 6.23 -12.13 -2.89
N ARG A 330 5.56 -11.30 -3.67
CA ARG A 330 5.64 -11.44 -5.13
C ARG A 330 7.08 -11.20 -5.60
N LYS A 331 7.46 -11.95 -6.62
CA LYS A 331 8.77 -11.86 -7.27
C LYS A 331 8.74 -10.92 -8.46
#